data_a155dbda8ee9739b5d5d303aef345334
#
_entry.id   a155dbda8ee9739b5d5d303aef345334
#
_cell.length_a   1.000
_cell.length_b   1.000
_cell.length_c   1.000
_cell.angle_alpha   90.00
_cell.angle_beta   90.00
_cell.angle_gamma   90.00
#
_symmetry.space_group_name_H-M   'P 1'
#
loop_
_entity.id
_entity.type
_entity.pdbx_description
1 polymer ?
#
loop_
_entity_poly.entity_id
_entity_poly.type
_entity_poly.pdbx_seq_one_letter_code
_entity_poly.pdbx_strand_id
1 'polypeptide(L)'
;MGSPFGYYDPNKKSLYLENINKVKDLPQRDGNFPAIQTLILDKGFHILNYETNYEFLKYESVEKFKDFLKEQDLEKAVGNFDTNKIPTESYRRFAKALMTDGNKGFFIQKPKLDFEIIALTSPYNLEEEIFEFQLFEKGDPLENWQITIFSRDEENNYKEIVKTNPNGMGKIKIFDNRTYLISAVKLDKANYIEKLKYKSDWFSLWATLVFKK
;
A
#
# COMPACT_ATOMS: atom_id res chain seq x y z
N MET A 1 0.17 -10.13 18.47
CA MET A 1 -0.35 -11.53 18.30
C MET A 1 -1.71 -11.42 17.66
N GLY A 2 -1.88 -11.90 16.42
CA GLY A 2 -3.21 -11.97 15.78
C GLY A 2 -4.09 -12.96 16.56
N SER A 3 -5.36 -12.61 16.73
CA SER A 3 -6.33 -13.52 17.32
C SER A 3 -6.36 -14.83 16.52
N PRO A 4 -6.26 -16.01 17.13
CA PRO A 4 -6.37 -17.28 16.41
C PRO A 4 -7.78 -17.53 15.84
N PHE A 5 -8.75 -16.67 16.17
CA PHE A 5 -10.17 -16.84 15.85
C PHE A 5 -10.68 -15.87 14.78
N GLY A 6 -9.80 -15.12 14.11
CA GLY A 6 -10.18 -14.20 13.06
C GLY A 6 -9.64 -12.79 13.28
N TYR A 7 -9.69 -11.98 12.25
CA TYR A 7 -9.22 -10.61 12.26
C TYR A 7 -10.35 -9.67 11.88
N TYR A 8 -10.62 -8.73 12.76
CA TYR A 8 -11.49 -7.60 12.51
C TYR A 8 -10.69 -6.31 12.69
N ASP A 9 -10.68 -5.46 11.68
CA ASP A 9 -10.07 -4.15 11.78
C ASP A 9 -11.15 -3.08 12.01
N PRO A 10 -11.26 -2.54 13.23
CA PRO A 10 -12.23 -1.48 13.53
C PRO A 10 -11.94 -0.19 12.76
N ASN A 11 -10.70 -0.01 12.27
CA ASN A 11 -10.30 1.17 11.51
C ASN A 11 -10.53 1.03 10.01
N LYS A 12 -11.06 -0.10 9.54
CA LYS A 12 -11.41 -0.27 8.14
C LYS A 12 -12.37 0.84 7.69
N LYS A 13 -11.99 1.55 6.63
CA LYS A 13 -12.86 2.51 5.95
C LYS A 13 -13.59 1.84 4.78
N SER A 14 -12.85 1.14 3.92
CA SER A 14 -13.42 0.39 2.80
C SER A 14 -12.70 -0.93 2.57
N LEU A 15 -13.43 -1.92 2.06
CA LEU A 15 -12.91 -3.21 1.60
C LEU A 15 -13.78 -3.69 0.46
N TYR A 16 -13.23 -3.79 -0.74
CA TYR A 16 -13.98 -4.22 -1.92
C TYR A 16 -13.12 -4.97 -2.92
N LEU A 17 -13.80 -5.84 -3.67
CA LEU A 17 -13.22 -6.58 -4.79
C LEU A 17 -13.67 -5.94 -6.09
N GLU A 18 -12.73 -5.70 -7.01
CA GLU A 18 -12.98 -5.12 -8.32
C GLU A 18 -12.51 -6.06 -9.43
N ASN A 19 -13.30 -6.22 -10.47
CA ASN A 19 -12.91 -6.80 -11.74
C ASN A 19 -13.36 -5.88 -12.88
N ILE A 20 -13.08 -6.25 -14.12
CA ILE A 20 -13.39 -5.43 -15.31
C ILE A 20 -14.87 -5.06 -15.43
N ASN A 21 -15.78 -5.85 -14.86
CA ASN A 21 -17.22 -5.69 -15.03
C ASN A 21 -17.92 -5.04 -13.82
N LYS A 22 -17.36 -5.24 -12.61
CA LYS A 22 -18.06 -4.85 -11.37
C LYS A 22 -17.13 -4.58 -10.20
N VAL A 23 -17.70 -3.85 -9.24
CA VAL A 23 -17.16 -3.67 -7.89
C VAL A 23 -18.10 -4.36 -6.90
N LYS A 24 -17.54 -5.10 -5.95
CA LYS A 24 -18.27 -5.80 -4.91
C LYS A 24 -17.71 -5.44 -3.54
N ASP A 25 -18.49 -4.79 -2.70
CA ASP A 25 -18.12 -4.57 -1.31
C ASP A 25 -18.04 -5.89 -0.55
N LEU A 26 -17.02 -6.01 0.29
CA LEU A 26 -16.80 -7.19 1.09
C LEU A 26 -17.11 -6.90 2.57
N PRO A 27 -18.03 -7.63 3.18
CA PRO A 27 -18.26 -7.51 4.61
C PRO A 27 -17.07 -8.07 5.38
N GLN A 28 -16.67 -7.35 6.42
CA GLN A 28 -15.75 -7.84 7.42
C GLN A 28 -16.51 -7.98 8.74
N ARG A 29 -16.41 -9.15 9.36
CA ARG A 29 -17.10 -9.45 10.63
C ARG A 29 -16.07 -9.92 11.65
N ASP A 30 -16.27 -9.50 12.89
CA ASP A 30 -15.49 -10.02 14.00
C ASP A 30 -15.62 -11.54 14.09
N GLY A 31 -14.49 -12.21 14.38
CA GLY A 31 -14.44 -13.67 14.43
C GLY A 31 -14.32 -14.40 13.09
N ASN A 32 -14.30 -13.69 11.95
CA ASN A 32 -14.04 -14.33 10.66
C ASN A 32 -12.63 -14.93 10.59
N PHE A 33 -12.56 -16.19 10.16
CA PHE A 33 -11.29 -16.86 9.84
C PHE A 33 -11.42 -17.62 8.51
N PRO A 34 -10.66 -17.28 7.47
CA PRO A 34 -9.74 -16.13 7.38
C PRO A 34 -10.48 -14.78 7.47
N ALA A 35 -9.75 -13.71 7.76
CA ALA A 35 -10.31 -12.35 7.91
C ALA A 35 -11.19 -11.90 6.75
N ILE A 36 -10.82 -12.29 5.55
CA ILE A 36 -11.58 -12.06 4.31
C ILE A 36 -11.93 -13.42 3.72
N GLN A 37 -13.22 -13.69 3.63
CA GLN A 37 -13.75 -14.85 2.96
C GLN A 37 -14.84 -14.41 1.99
N THR A 38 -14.66 -14.67 0.71
CA THR A 38 -15.65 -14.38 -0.32
C THR A 38 -15.62 -15.41 -1.42
N LEU A 39 -16.78 -15.68 -2.00
CA LEU A 39 -16.91 -16.48 -3.18
C LEU A 39 -16.65 -15.60 -4.41
N ILE A 40 -15.64 -15.94 -5.20
CA ILE A 40 -15.36 -15.32 -6.49
C ILE A 40 -15.97 -16.24 -7.54
N LEU A 41 -17.09 -15.78 -8.14
CA LEU A 41 -17.80 -16.55 -9.16
C LEU A 41 -17.30 -16.24 -10.57
N ASP A 42 -16.80 -15.03 -10.78
CA ASP A 42 -16.33 -14.61 -12.09
C ASP A 42 -14.86 -15.02 -12.27
N LYS A 43 -14.58 -15.62 -13.40
CA LYS A 43 -13.19 -15.93 -13.79
C LYS A 43 -12.45 -14.67 -14.22
N GLY A 44 -11.14 -14.69 -14.07
CA GLY A 44 -10.24 -13.65 -14.57
C GLY A 44 -9.52 -12.86 -13.50
N PHE A 45 -9.18 -11.63 -13.82
CA PHE A 45 -8.36 -10.76 -12.98
C PHE A 45 -9.22 -9.98 -11.99
N HIS A 46 -8.76 -9.97 -10.74
CA HIS A 46 -9.42 -9.28 -9.63
C HIS A 46 -8.41 -8.45 -8.83
N ILE A 47 -8.88 -7.33 -8.31
CA ILE A 47 -8.12 -6.46 -7.41
C ILE A 47 -8.90 -6.32 -6.11
N LEU A 48 -8.32 -6.81 -5.02
CA LEU A 48 -8.82 -6.53 -3.69
C LEU A 48 -8.29 -5.17 -3.25
N ASN A 49 -9.16 -4.29 -2.82
CA ASN A 49 -8.83 -2.95 -2.35
C ASN A 49 -9.21 -2.81 -0.88
N TYR A 50 -8.32 -2.26 -0.09
CA TYR A 50 -8.48 -2.05 1.35
C TYR A 50 -7.98 -0.66 1.75
N GLU A 51 -8.78 0.06 2.52
CA GLU A 51 -8.48 1.40 3.01
C GLU A 51 -8.83 1.50 4.48
N THR A 52 -7.95 2.13 5.29
CA THR A 52 -8.21 2.42 6.70
C THR A 52 -8.65 3.87 6.92
N ASN A 53 -9.26 4.14 8.07
CA ASN A 53 -9.29 5.47 8.67
C ASN A 53 -7.91 5.81 9.23
N TYR A 54 -7.74 6.99 9.80
CA TYR A 54 -6.52 7.36 10.49
C TYR A 54 -6.34 6.55 11.77
N GLU A 55 -5.14 6.03 11.95
CA GLU A 55 -4.65 5.39 13.16
C GLU A 55 -3.56 6.25 13.78
N PHE A 56 -3.46 6.24 15.10
CA PHE A 56 -2.48 7.03 15.84
C PHE A 56 -1.26 6.18 16.22
N LEU A 57 -0.08 6.76 16.04
CA LEU A 57 1.20 6.21 16.46
C LEU A 57 1.99 7.25 17.24
N LYS A 58 2.54 6.88 18.37
CA LYS A 58 3.61 7.61 19.05
C LYS A 58 4.89 6.80 18.89
N TYR A 59 5.93 7.42 18.35
CA TYR A 59 7.23 6.77 18.19
C TYR A 59 7.83 6.42 19.57
N GLU A 60 8.66 5.40 19.61
CA GLU A 60 9.37 5.01 20.84
C GLU A 60 10.45 6.04 21.20
N SER A 61 11.10 6.61 20.20
CA SER A 61 12.12 7.66 20.35
C SER A 61 12.21 8.53 19.09
N VAL A 62 12.94 9.64 19.21
CA VAL A 62 13.29 10.52 18.09
C VAL A 62 14.17 9.79 17.07
N GLU A 63 15.06 8.92 17.54
CA GLU A 63 15.95 8.12 16.68
C GLU A 63 15.14 7.17 15.79
N LYS A 64 14.13 6.50 16.34
CA LYS A 64 13.23 5.63 15.56
C LYS A 64 12.48 6.39 14.46
N PHE A 65 12.08 7.63 14.74
CA PHE A 65 11.49 8.49 13.71
C PHE A 65 12.51 8.88 12.64
N LYS A 66 13.74 9.23 13.03
CA LYS A 66 14.82 9.53 12.07
C LYS A 66 15.18 8.32 11.19
N ASP A 67 15.26 7.13 11.79
CA ASP A 67 15.48 5.88 11.03
C ASP A 67 14.38 5.66 9.99
N PHE A 68 13.13 5.86 10.37
CA PHE A 68 11.99 5.79 9.45
C PHE A 68 12.10 6.81 8.31
N LEU A 69 12.44 8.09 8.62
CA LEU A 69 12.62 9.12 7.60
C LEU A 69 13.71 8.74 6.60
N LYS A 70 14.82 8.25 7.10
CA LYS A 70 15.96 7.81 6.27
C LYS A 70 15.59 6.61 5.40
N GLU A 71 14.92 5.62 5.99
CA GLU A 71 14.52 4.41 5.27
C GLU A 71 13.56 4.71 4.12
N GLN A 72 12.69 5.71 4.29
CA GLN A 72 11.67 6.09 3.31
C GLN A 72 12.08 7.27 2.40
N ASP A 73 13.34 7.77 2.49
CA ASP A 73 13.83 8.96 1.74
C ASP A 73 13.00 10.22 2.00
N LEU A 74 12.52 10.40 3.24
CA LEU A 74 11.63 11.49 3.65
C LEU A 74 12.34 12.65 4.38
N GLU A 75 13.65 12.53 4.65
CA GLU A 75 14.42 13.53 5.43
C GLU A 75 14.31 14.93 4.82
N LYS A 76 14.38 15.04 3.49
CA LYS A 76 14.28 16.32 2.79
C LYS A 76 12.87 16.93 2.86
N ALA A 77 11.84 16.09 2.78
CA ALA A 77 10.45 16.52 2.85
C ALA A 77 10.08 17.03 4.26
N VAL A 78 10.61 16.38 5.29
CA VAL A 78 10.37 16.74 6.70
C VAL A 78 11.18 17.97 7.12
N GLY A 79 12.44 18.09 6.67
CA GLY A 79 13.35 19.15 7.08
C GLY A 79 13.63 19.11 8.58
N ASN A 80 13.79 20.29 9.18
CA ASN A 80 14.05 20.41 10.61
C ASN A 80 12.76 20.25 11.44
N PHE A 81 12.83 19.48 12.52
CA PHE A 81 11.77 19.30 13.49
C PHE A 81 12.32 19.32 14.93
N ASP A 82 11.42 19.52 15.92
CA ASP A 82 11.80 19.56 17.33
C ASP A 82 12.21 18.15 17.82
N THR A 83 13.49 18.00 18.11
CA THR A 83 14.07 16.74 18.62
C THR A 83 13.96 16.59 20.14
N ASN A 84 13.45 17.60 20.87
CA ASN A 84 13.18 17.48 22.31
C ASN A 84 11.84 16.82 22.61
N LYS A 85 11.03 16.62 21.59
CA LYS A 85 9.71 15.99 21.69
C LYS A 85 9.69 14.70 20.88
N ILE A 86 9.16 13.63 21.49
CA ILE A 86 8.93 12.37 20.77
C ILE A 86 7.82 12.61 19.72
N PRO A 87 8.09 12.35 18.43
CA PRO A 87 7.14 12.58 17.36
C PRO A 87 5.90 11.69 17.48
N THR A 88 4.78 12.24 17.02
CA THR A 88 3.50 11.52 16.89
C THR A 88 2.99 11.59 15.46
N GLU A 89 2.35 10.52 15.02
CA GLU A 89 1.89 10.36 13.65
C GLU A 89 0.46 9.86 13.62
N SER A 90 -0.33 10.37 12.68
CA SER A 90 -1.57 9.73 12.25
C SER A 90 -1.37 9.18 10.84
N TYR A 91 -1.60 7.88 10.66
CA TYR A 91 -1.36 7.22 9.39
C TYR A 91 -2.61 6.58 8.81
N ARG A 92 -2.66 6.47 7.48
CA ARG A 92 -3.67 5.71 6.73
C ARG A 92 -2.99 4.72 5.79
N ARG A 93 -3.65 3.59 5.60
CA ARG A 93 -3.19 2.55 4.68
C ARG A 93 -4.15 2.39 3.51
N PHE A 94 -3.56 2.21 2.34
CA PHE A 94 -4.21 1.90 1.08
C PHE A 94 -3.54 0.65 0.51
N ALA A 95 -4.18 -0.49 0.65
CA ALA A 95 -3.60 -1.76 0.25
C ALA A 95 -4.38 -2.39 -0.89
N LYS A 96 -3.67 -2.94 -1.87
CA LYS A 96 -4.24 -3.70 -2.96
C LYS A 96 -3.60 -5.08 -3.06
N ALA A 97 -4.40 -6.08 -3.42
CA ALA A 97 -3.89 -7.40 -3.78
C ALA A 97 -4.42 -7.78 -5.16
N LEU A 98 -3.50 -8.16 -6.05
CA LEU A 98 -3.83 -8.67 -7.37
C LEU A 98 -4.05 -10.17 -7.30
N MET A 99 -5.09 -10.66 -7.95
CA MET A 99 -5.46 -12.08 -7.97
C MET A 99 -5.99 -12.46 -9.35
N THR A 100 -5.76 -13.71 -9.74
CA THR A 100 -6.36 -14.28 -10.96
C THR A 100 -6.59 -15.78 -10.81
N ASP A 101 -7.59 -16.29 -11.49
CA ASP A 101 -7.77 -17.73 -11.78
C ASP A 101 -7.42 -18.08 -13.23
N GLY A 102 -6.81 -17.13 -13.95
CA GLY A 102 -6.36 -17.28 -15.33
C GLY A 102 -6.00 -15.93 -15.96
N ASN A 103 -5.27 -15.95 -17.08
CA ASN A 103 -4.66 -14.75 -17.68
C ASN A 103 -5.62 -13.81 -18.41
N LYS A 104 -6.94 -13.96 -18.25
CA LYS A 104 -7.92 -13.14 -18.96
C LYS A 104 -8.46 -12.03 -18.08
N GLY A 105 -8.75 -10.88 -18.69
CA GLY A 105 -9.49 -9.80 -18.04
C GLY A 105 -8.64 -8.83 -17.24
N PHE A 106 -7.31 -8.78 -17.46
CA PHE A 106 -6.50 -7.71 -16.89
C PHE A 106 -7.04 -6.34 -17.33
N PHE A 107 -7.11 -5.40 -16.40
CA PHE A 107 -7.51 -4.03 -16.66
C PHE A 107 -6.69 -3.07 -15.79
N ILE A 108 -6.47 -1.88 -16.28
CA ILE A 108 -5.83 -0.81 -15.53
C ILE A 108 -6.91 -0.06 -14.75
N GLN A 109 -6.79 -0.06 -13.42
CA GLN A 109 -7.71 0.72 -12.57
C GLN A 109 -7.57 2.23 -12.87
N LYS A 110 -8.68 2.97 -12.73
CA LYS A 110 -8.61 4.42 -12.60
C LYS A 110 -8.26 4.78 -11.15
N PRO A 111 -7.45 5.83 -10.91
CA PRO A 111 -7.18 6.31 -9.56
C PRO A 111 -8.47 6.66 -8.81
N LYS A 112 -8.60 6.17 -7.56
CA LYS A 112 -9.79 6.35 -6.71
C LYS A 112 -9.44 6.68 -5.26
N LEU A 113 -8.23 6.29 -4.81
CA LEU A 113 -7.79 6.45 -3.43
C LEU A 113 -6.88 7.68 -3.31
N ASP A 114 -6.78 8.21 -2.09
CA ASP A 114 -5.96 9.41 -1.84
C ASP A 114 -4.46 9.16 -2.10
N PHE A 115 -4.00 7.91 -1.94
CA PHE A 115 -2.63 7.51 -2.22
C PHE A 115 -2.61 6.04 -2.64
N GLU A 116 -2.15 5.73 -3.85
CA GLU A 116 -2.29 4.38 -4.36
C GLU A 116 -1.26 4.00 -5.43
N ILE A 117 -0.97 2.71 -5.50
CA ILE A 117 -0.19 2.10 -6.57
C ILE A 117 -1.15 1.36 -7.48
N ILE A 118 -1.04 1.61 -8.79
CA ILE A 118 -1.84 0.97 -9.84
C ILE A 118 -0.94 0.12 -10.72
N ALA A 119 -1.32 -1.13 -10.95
CA ALA A 119 -0.67 -2.02 -11.90
C ALA A 119 -0.95 -1.56 -13.33
N LEU A 120 0.09 -1.38 -14.14
CA LEU A 120 -0.02 -1.04 -15.57
C LEU A 120 0.13 -2.28 -16.45
N THR A 121 0.77 -3.34 -15.95
CA THR A 121 0.88 -4.64 -16.60
C THR A 121 0.38 -5.76 -15.69
N SER A 122 -0.01 -6.89 -16.27
CA SER A 122 -0.41 -8.06 -15.49
C SER A 122 0.82 -8.82 -15.01
N PRO A 123 0.98 -9.08 -13.70
CA PRO A 123 2.08 -9.91 -13.22
C PRO A 123 1.90 -11.39 -13.58
N TYR A 124 0.73 -11.78 -14.11
CA TYR A 124 0.37 -13.15 -14.43
C TYR A 124 0.57 -13.51 -15.91
N ASN A 125 1.02 -12.55 -16.73
CA ASN A 125 1.46 -12.86 -18.08
C ASN A 125 2.80 -13.61 -18.01
N LEU A 126 2.81 -14.85 -18.49
CA LEU A 126 3.99 -15.72 -18.42
C LEU A 126 5.13 -15.26 -19.33
N GLU A 127 4.82 -14.48 -20.36
CA GLU A 127 5.80 -13.98 -21.33
C GLU A 127 6.50 -12.70 -20.86
N GLU A 128 5.98 -12.03 -19.83
CA GLU A 128 6.52 -10.78 -19.32
C GLU A 128 7.24 -10.96 -17.99
N GLU A 129 8.52 -10.64 -17.98
CA GLU A 129 9.35 -10.55 -16.76
C GLU A 129 9.38 -9.16 -16.15
N ILE A 130 8.79 -8.14 -16.82
CA ILE A 130 8.76 -6.77 -16.35
C ILE A 130 7.35 -6.44 -15.88
N PHE A 131 7.26 -6.04 -14.63
CA PHE A 131 6.04 -5.52 -14.04
C PHE A 131 6.14 -4.00 -13.95
N GLU A 132 5.16 -3.31 -14.54
CA GLU A 132 5.05 -1.86 -14.53
C GLU A 132 3.89 -1.42 -13.65
N PHE A 133 4.11 -0.33 -12.91
CA PHE A 133 3.12 0.26 -12.02
C PHE A 133 3.24 1.78 -12.02
N GLN A 134 2.24 2.45 -11.46
CA GLN A 134 2.22 3.90 -11.34
C GLN A 134 1.72 4.30 -9.95
N LEU A 135 2.40 5.28 -9.33
CA LEU A 135 2.03 5.85 -8.05
C LEU A 135 1.20 7.13 -8.27
N PHE A 136 0.11 7.23 -7.52
CA PHE A 136 -0.79 8.38 -7.54
C PHE A 136 -1.00 8.95 -6.15
N GLU A 137 -1.10 10.28 -6.08
CA GLU A 137 -1.64 11.02 -4.95
C GLU A 137 -2.84 11.82 -5.41
N LYS A 138 -4.05 11.56 -4.84
CA LYS A 138 -5.32 12.24 -5.16
C LYS A 138 -5.64 12.28 -6.66
N GLY A 139 -5.20 11.25 -7.38
CA GLY A 139 -5.40 11.12 -8.82
C GLY A 139 -4.29 11.69 -9.69
N ASP A 140 -3.32 12.40 -9.12
CA ASP A 140 -2.16 12.93 -9.84
C ASP A 140 -0.96 11.98 -9.73
N PRO A 141 -0.21 11.73 -10.82
CA PRO A 141 1.01 10.95 -10.79
C PRO A 141 2.08 11.58 -9.90
N LEU A 142 2.74 10.78 -9.06
CA LEU A 142 3.77 11.25 -8.15
C LEU A 142 5.17 10.88 -8.67
N GLU A 143 5.90 11.89 -9.15
CA GLU A 143 7.23 11.74 -9.74
C GLU A 143 8.36 11.67 -8.72
N ASN A 144 9.48 11.05 -9.12
CA ASN A 144 10.73 10.95 -8.35
C ASN A 144 10.53 10.46 -6.90
N TRP A 145 9.51 9.62 -6.69
CA TRP A 145 9.15 9.09 -5.38
C TRP A 145 9.80 7.74 -5.14
N GLN A 146 10.28 7.50 -3.91
CA GLN A 146 10.83 6.21 -3.54
C GLN A 146 9.74 5.15 -3.46
N ILE A 147 9.98 4.04 -4.10
CA ILE A 147 9.20 2.80 -4.01
C ILE A 147 10.11 1.71 -3.45
N THR A 148 9.68 1.12 -2.35
CA THR A 148 10.37 -0.05 -1.78
C THR A 148 9.65 -1.32 -2.21
N ILE A 149 10.38 -2.24 -2.80
CA ILE A 149 9.89 -3.54 -3.23
C ILE A 149 10.45 -4.60 -2.29
N PHE A 150 9.58 -5.30 -1.62
CA PHE A 150 9.91 -6.52 -0.90
C PHE A 150 9.45 -7.70 -1.73
N SER A 151 10.31 -8.69 -1.91
CA SER A 151 9.89 -9.94 -2.51
C SER A 151 10.47 -11.13 -1.74
N ARG A 152 9.76 -12.24 -1.78
CA ARG A 152 10.18 -13.49 -1.15
C ARG A 152 9.83 -14.69 -2.00
N ASP A 153 10.73 -15.66 -2.02
CA ASP A 153 10.48 -17.04 -2.42
C ASP A 153 10.47 -17.96 -1.17
N GLU A 154 10.59 -19.25 -1.34
CA GLU A 154 10.57 -20.21 -0.23
C GLU A 154 11.79 -20.08 0.70
N GLU A 155 12.94 -19.64 0.18
CA GLU A 155 14.21 -19.65 0.90
C GLU A 155 14.67 -18.25 1.32
N ASN A 156 14.35 -17.20 0.56
CA ASN A 156 14.96 -15.89 0.71
C ASN A 156 13.96 -14.73 0.68
N ASN A 157 14.36 -13.66 1.37
CA ASN A 157 13.71 -12.35 1.28
C ASN A 157 14.64 -11.36 0.57
N TYR A 158 14.06 -10.52 -0.28
CA TYR A 158 14.77 -9.54 -1.07
C TYR A 158 14.16 -8.16 -0.85
N LYS A 159 14.98 -7.13 -0.92
CA LYS A 159 14.58 -5.73 -0.89
C LYS A 159 15.23 -4.99 -2.04
N GLU A 160 14.45 -4.28 -2.81
CA GLU A 160 14.89 -3.40 -3.89
C GLU A 160 14.25 -2.03 -3.71
N ILE A 161 14.93 -0.97 -4.15
CA ILE A 161 14.42 0.40 -4.13
C ILE A 161 14.50 0.94 -5.55
N VAL A 162 13.39 1.49 -6.03
CA VAL A 162 13.31 2.21 -7.30
C VAL A 162 12.69 3.59 -7.08
N LYS A 163 12.86 4.51 -8.03
CA LYS A 163 12.17 5.80 -8.03
C LYS A 163 11.23 5.90 -9.24
N THR A 164 10.09 6.52 -9.03
CA THR A 164 9.14 6.80 -10.11
C THR A 164 9.73 7.83 -11.09
N ASN A 165 9.42 7.67 -12.36
CA ASN A 165 9.77 8.62 -13.41
C ASN A 165 8.84 9.88 -13.37
N PRO A 166 9.01 10.88 -14.27
CA PRO A 166 8.17 12.09 -14.31
C PRO A 166 6.66 11.82 -14.45
N ASN A 167 6.28 10.68 -14.96
CA ASN A 167 4.87 10.25 -15.06
C ASN A 167 4.41 9.43 -13.86
N GLY A 168 5.17 9.37 -12.77
CA GLY A 168 4.85 8.54 -11.60
C GLY A 168 5.02 7.04 -11.81
N MET A 169 5.62 6.59 -12.92
CA MET A 169 5.74 5.18 -13.28
C MET A 169 7.01 4.56 -12.70
N GLY A 170 6.90 3.31 -12.23
CA GLY A 170 8.01 2.46 -11.86
C GLY A 170 7.93 1.11 -12.57
N LYS A 171 9.06 0.42 -12.66
CA LYS A 171 9.14 -0.93 -13.24
C LYS A 171 10.16 -1.78 -12.49
N ILE A 172 9.87 -3.06 -12.39
CA ILE A 172 10.73 -4.06 -11.75
C ILE A 172 10.74 -5.35 -12.58
N LYS A 173 11.83 -6.11 -12.45
CA LYS A 173 11.84 -7.48 -12.96
C LYS A 173 11.17 -8.40 -11.95
N ILE A 174 10.28 -9.26 -12.44
CA ILE A 174 9.57 -10.24 -11.61
C ILE A 174 9.94 -11.67 -12.01
N PHE A 175 9.95 -12.56 -11.02
CA PHE A 175 10.33 -13.96 -11.17
C PHE A 175 9.21 -14.87 -10.68
N ASP A 176 9.08 -16.05 -11.29
CA ASP A 176 8.09 -17.05 -10.89
C ASP A 176 8.28 -17.52 -9.43
N ASN A 177 7.20 -17.97 -8.83
CA ASN A 177 7.14 -18.47 -7.44
C ASN A 177 7.52 -17.44 -6.36
N ARG A 178 7.50 -16.15 -6.68
CA ARG A 178 7.74 -15.07 -5.71
C ARG A 178 6.48 -14.30 -5.37
N THR A 179 6.38 -13.95 -4.09
CA THR A 179 5.41 -12.96 -3.62
C THR A 179 6.08 -11.60 -3.57
N TYR A 180 5.41 -10.59 -4.11
CA TYR A 180 5.88 -9.20 -4.17
C TYR A 180 4.99 -8.32 -3.32
N LEU A 181 5.60 -7.38 -2.60
CA LEU A 181 4.95 -6.25 -1.94
C LEU A 181 5.66 -4.98 -2.39
N ILE A 182 4.96 -4.15 -3.14
CA ILE A 182 5.41 -2.84 -3.61
C ILE A 182 4.84 -1.80 -2.67
N SER A 183 5.67 -0.94 -2.10
CA SER A 183 5.27 0.01 -1.06
C SER A 183 5.78 1.41 -1.34
N ALA A 184 4.93 2.40 -1.09
CA ALA A 184 5.26 3.82 -1.07
C ALA A 184 4.74 4.44 0.22
N VAL A 185 5.49 5.40 0.77
CA VAL A 185 5.10 6.15 1.96
C VAL A 185 5.23 7.64 1.66
N LYS A 186 4.21 8.40 2.06
CA LYS A 186 4.24 9.86 2.07
C LYS A 186 4.06 10.36 3.49
N LEU A 187 4.77 11.42 3.87
CA LEU A 187 4.67 12.04 5.19
C LEU A 187 4.57 13.55 5.04
N ASP A 188 3.54 14.12 5.64
CA ASP A 188 3.30 15.56 5.68
C ASP A 188 3.25 16.05 7.13
N LYS A 189 3.67 17.29 7.35
CA LYS A 189 3.54 17.94 8.67
C LYS A 189 2.09 18.31 8.91
N ALA A 190 1.55 17.94 10.08
CA ALA A 190 0.21 18.30 10.49
C ALA A 190 0.02 19.83 10.51
N ASN A 191 -1.04 20.33 9.88
CA ASN A 191 -1.47 21.70 10.03
C ASN A 191 -2.13 21.92 11.41
N TYR A 192 -2.48 23.16 11.72
CA TYR A 192 -3.05 23.51 13.05
C TYR A 192 -4.36 22.76 13.35
N ILE A 193 -5.26 22.64 12.37
CA ILE A 193 -6.56 21.96 12.53
C ILE A 193 -6.36 20.47 12.74
N GLU A 194 -5.47 19.85 11.96
CA GLU A 194 -5.13 18.44 12.08
C GLU A 194 -4.51 18.11 13.43
N LYS A 195 -3.61 18.96 13.94
CA LYS A 195 -3.03 18.80 15.29
C LYS A 195 -4.10 18.83 16.37
N LEU A 196 -5.07 19.73 16.28
CA LEU A 196 -6.17 19.78 17.24
C LEU A 196 -7.06 18.55 17.18
N LYS A 197 -7.38 18.09 15.97
CA LYS A 197 -8.29 16.97 15.74
C LYS A 197 -7.68 15.61 16.08
N TYR A 198 -6.44 15.37 15.64
CA TYR A 198 -5.80 14.05 15.68
C TYR A 198 -4.68 13.94 16.70
N LYS A 199 -4.27 15.06 17.31
CA LYS A 199 -3.18 15.14 18.31
C LYS A 199 -1.84 14.60 17.80
N SER A 200 -1.61 14.72 16.50
CA SER A 200 -0.41 14.22 15.81
C SER A 200 0.40 15.36 15.23
N ASP A 201 1.72 15.21 15.23
CA ASP A 201 2.64 16.15 14.61
C ASP A 201 2.76 15.93 13.10
N TRP A 202 2.52 14.67 12.67
CA TRP A 202 2.73 14.18 11.31
C TRP A 202 1.54 13.37 10.81
N PHE A 203 1.37 13.36 9.48
CA PHE A 203 0.41 12.54 8.78
C PHE A 203 1.10 11.73 7.70
N SER A 204 0.94 10.41 7.72
CA SER A 204 1.46 9.58 6.64
C SER A 204 0.37 8.81 5.90
N LEU A 205 0.65 8.59 4.62
CA LEU A 205 -0.13 7.75 3.71
C LEU A 205 0.75 6.60 3.24
N TRP A 206 0.24 5.39 3.35
CA TRP A 206 0.94 4.16 3.00
C TRP A 206 0.21 3.45 1.87
N ALA A 207 0.79 3.41 0.68
CA ALA A 207 0.26 2.64 -0.43
C ALA A 207 1.02 1.32 -0.57
N THR A 208 0.29 0.21 -0.71
CA THR A 208 0.88 -1.11 -0.96
C THR A 208 0.15 -1.84 -2.08
N LEU A 209 0.90 -2.59 -2.88
CA LEU A 209 0.38 -3.48 -3.91
C LEU A 209 1.05 -4.85 -3.75
N VAL A 210 0.25 -5.90 -3.63
CA VAL A 210 0.72 -7.27 -3.38
C VAL A 210 0.25 -8.20 -4.48
N PHE A 211 1.12 -9.11 -4.92
CA PHE A 211 0.79 -10.22 -5.79
C PHE A 211 1.79 -11.37 -5.62
N LYS A 212 1.40 -12.56 -6.06
CA LYS A 212 2.30 -13.71 -6.21
C LYS A 212 2.37 -14.06 -7.70
N LYS A 213 3.57 -14.12 -8.26
CA LYS A 213 3.81 -14.63 -9.61
C LYS A 213 4.09 -16.14 -9.58
#